data_0f9dd2c09e62af712fe7664101e86f94
#
_entry.id   0f9dd2c09e62af712fe7664101e86f94
#
_cell.length_a   1.000
_cell.length_b   1.000
_cell.length_c   1.000
_cell.angle_alpha   90.00
_cell.angle_beta   90.00
_cell.angle_gamma   90.00
#
_symmetry.space_group_name_H-M   'P 1'
#
loop_
_entity.id
_entity.type
_entity.pdbx_description
1 polymer ?
#
loop_
_entity_poly.entity_id
_entity_poly.type
_entity_poly.pdbx_seq_one_letter_code
_entity_poly.pdbx_strand_id
1 'polypeptide(L)'
;MIRKKTASLDFNELIKSLYLLMKPRVMSLVIFTCAVGLLTSNSSIDIIDAMIGITLVALGAGAAGCLNMWYESDLDALMTRTCLRPIPTGKINRRQALIFGIVLSVVSVVALNYFTNFLSASLLLFTIFFYLFIYTIWLKR
;
A
#
# COMPACT_ATOMS: atom_id res chain seq x y z
N MET A 1 -23.86 -22.76 -9.27
CA MET A 1 -23.49 -22.04 -8.01
C MET A 1 -22.27 -22.73 -7.40
N ILE A 2 -21.06 -22.33 -7.81
CA ILE A 2 -19.82 -22.95 -7.34
C ILE A 2 -19.41 -22.21 -6.05
N ARG A 3 -19.76 -22.80 -4.93
CA ARG A 3 -19.30 -22.40 -3.60
C ARG A 3 -17.77 -22.63 -3.55
N LYS A 4 -16.96 -21.61 -3.88
CA LYS A 4 -15.51 -21.66 -3.70
C LYS A 4 -15.25 -21.87 -2.21
N LYS A 5 -14.87 -23.11 -1.87
CA LYS A 5 -14.30 -23.50 -0.59
C LYS A 5 -13.18 -22.52 -0.28
N THR A 6 -13.34 -21.73 0.77
CA THR A 6 -12.24 -21.01 1.40
C THR A 6 -11.28 -22.08 1.93
N ALA A 7 -10.32 -22.47 1.10
CA ALA A 7 -9.19 -23.24 1.59
C ALA A 7 -8.53 -22.40 2.69
N SER A 8 -8.31 -22.97 3.85
CA SER A 8 -7.48 -22.36 4.89
C SER A 8 -6.13 -22.10 4.26
N LEU A 9 -5.88 -20.84 3.90
CA LEU A 9 -4.59 -20.44 3.36
C LEU A 9 -3.54 -20.74 4.41
N ASP A 10 -2.51 -21.45 4.00
CA ASP A 10 -1.33 -21.62 4.83
C ASP A 10 -0.79 -20.23 5.20
N PHE A 11 -0.32 -20.04 6.42
CA PHE A 11 0.13 -18.76 6.94
C PHE A 11 1.14 -18.07 6.00
N ASN A 12 2.04 -18.85 5.40
CA ASN A 12 3.02 -18.36 4.42
C ASN A 12 2.36 -17.83 3.13
N GLU A 13 1.31 -18.50 2.66
CA GLU A 13 0.55 -18.05 1.48
C GLU A 13 -0.24 -16.76 1.77
N LEU A 14 -0.73 -16.60 2.99
CA LEU A 14 -1.41 -15.37 3.42
C LEU A 14 -0.43 -14.19 3.42
N ILE A 15 0.74 -14.33 4.06
CA ILE A 15 1.78 -13.29 4.08
C ILE A 15 2.21 -12.91 2.66
N LYS A 16 2.46 -13.89 1.81
CA LYS A 16 2.84 -13.66 0.41
C LYS A 16 1.76 -12.89 -0.35
N SER A 17 0.50 -13.24 -0.11
CA SER A 17 -0.63 -12.57 -0.75
C SER A 17 -0.81 -11.14 -0.26
N LEU A 18 -0.62 -10.87 1.04
CA LEU A 18 -0.62 -9.51 1.61
C LEU A 18 0.54 -8.67 1.06
N TYR A 19 1.73 -9.24 0.95
CA TYR A 19 2.88 -8.57 0.34
C TYR A 19 2.61 -8.19 -1.13
N LEU A 20 1.99 -9.08 -1.91
CA LEU A 20 1.62 -8.80 -3.30
C LEU A 20 0.56 -7.69 -3.42
N LEU A 21 -0.35 -7.54 -2.42
CA LEU A 21 -1.30 -6.44 -2.38
C LEU A 21 -0.62 -5.07 -2.26
N MET A 22 0.52 -4.99 -1.59
CA MET A 22 1.28 -3.75 -1.41
C MET A 22 2.00 -3.28 -2.67
N LYS A 23 1.95 -4.04 -3.77
CA LYS A 23 2.61 -3.72 -5.05
C LYS A 23 4.11 -3.42 -4.90
N PRO A 24 4.95 -4.40 -4.58
CA PRO A 24 6.37 -4.20 -4.24
C PRO A 24 7.19 -3.45 -5.31
N ARG A 25 6.84 -3.57 -6.60
CA ARG A 25 7.48 -2.80 -7.68
C ARG A 25 7.24 -1.29 -7.56
N VAL A 26 6.03 -0.89 -7.18
CA VAL A 26 5.70 0.54 -6.97
C VAL A 26 6.35 1.04 -5.69
N MET A 27 6.34 0.21 -4.64
CA MET A 27 7.02 0.56 -3.39
C MET A 27 8.52 0.81 -3.58
N SER A 28 9.22 0.01 -4.39
CA SER A 28 10.65 0.20 -4.65
C SER A 28 10.95 1.57 -5.26
N LEU A 29 10.09 2.05 -6.15
CA LEU A 29 10.22 3.39 -6.72
C LEU A 29 10.00 4.49 -5.66
N VAL A 30 9.00 4.32 -4.80
CA VAL A 30 8.72 5.27 -3.70
C VAL A 30 9.88 5.31 -2.71
N ILE A 31 10.44 4.16 -2.35
CA ILE A 31 11.62 4.06 -1.47
C ILE A 31 12.80 4.79 -2.09
N PHE A 32 13.07 4.56 -3.37
CA PHE A 32 14.17 5.21 -4.08
C PHE A 32 14.02 6.73 -4.12
N THR A 33 12.85 7.23 -4.51
CA THR A 33 12.59 8.68 -4.59
C THR A 33 12.63 9.34 -3.22
N CYS A 34 12.13 8.69 -2.17
CA CYS A 34 12.20 9.17 -0.81
C CYS A 34 13.66 9.24 -0.31
N ALA A 35 14.46 8.20 -0.57
CA ALA A 35 15.88 8.17 -0.21
C ALA A 35 16.68 9.29 -0.93
N VAL A 36 16.46 9.48 -2.21
CA VAL A 36 17.08 10.57 -2.98
C VAL A 36 16.68 11.94 -2.42
N GLY A 37 15.40 12.13 -2.10
CA GLY A 37 14.92 13.37 -1.48
C GLY A 37 15.58 13.67 -0.15
N LEU A 38 15.79 12.66 0.70
CA LEU A 38 16.50 12.80 1.97
C LEU A 38 18.00 13.13 1.77
N LEU A 39 18.66 12.47 0.83
CA LEU A 39 20.09 12.70 0.54
C LEU A 39 20.35 14.08 -0.06
N THR A 40 19.39 14.63 -0.82
CA THR A 40 19.52 15.95 -1.44
C THR A 40 19.06 17.08 -0.49
N SER A 41 18.38 16.76 0.60
CA SER A 41 18.02 17.75 1.59
C SER A 41 19.26 18.15 2.42
N ASN A 42 19.47 19.46 2.61
CA ASN A 42 20.58 19.99 3.44
C ASN A 42 20.32 19.83 4.96
N SER A 43 19.44 18.93 5.36
CA SER A 43 19.11 18.69 6.77
C SER A 43 20.03 17.63 7.36
N SER A 44 20.57 17.92 8.56
CA SER A 44 21.31 16.96 9.39
C SER A 44 20.34 15.98 10.05
N ILE A 45 19.75 15.06 9.28
CA ILE A 45 18.87 14.02 9.82
C ILE A 45 19.74 12.82 10.22
N ASP A 46 19.49 12.28 11.42
CA ASP A 46 20.14 11.05 11.86
C ASP A 46 19.75 9.89 10.91
N ILE A 47 20.70 9.01 10.64
CA ILE A 47 20.50 7.88 9.72
C ILE A 47 19.38 6.95 10.19
N ILE A 48 19.20 6.81 11.52
CA ILE A 48 18.15 5.98 12.11
C ILE A 48 16.79 6.58 11.80
N ASP A 49 16.62 7.89 12.00
CA ASP A 49 15.37 8.60 11.72
C ASP A 49 15.03 8.58 10.21
N ALA A 50 16.05 8.72 9.36
CA ALA A 50 15.90 8.58 7.93
C ALA A 50 15.39 7.18 7.53
N MET A 51 15.96 6.13 8.10
CA MET A 51 15.55 4.75 7.82
C MET A 51 14.11 4.46 8.30
N ILE A 52 13.75 4.97 9.47
CA ILE A 52 12.38 4.87 10.00
C ILE A 52 11.42 5.61 9.06
N GLY A 53 11.73 6.84 8.68
CA GLY A 53 10.92 7.65 7.78
C GLY A 53 10.68 6.96 6.43
N ILE A 54 11.73 6.46 5.79
CA ILE A 54 11.63 5.72 4.52
C ILE A 54 10.74 4.48 4.67
N THR A 55 10.91 3.72 5.74
CA THR A 55 10.12 2.51 5.99
C THR A 55 8.64 2.85 6.17
N LEU A 56 8.31 3.89 6.92
CA LEU A 56 6.92 4.31 7.16
C LEU A 56 6.27 4.87 5.89
N VAL A 57 7.01 5.63 5.06
CA VAL A 57 6.53 6.09 3.76
C VAL A 57 6.29 4.91 2.82
N ALA A 58 7.17 3.89 2.83
CA ALA A 58 6.98 2.67 2.06
C ALA A 58 5.72 1.91 2.47
N LEU A 59 5.46 1.79 3.78
CA LEU A 59 4.23 1.18 4.29
C LEU A 59 2.98 1.94 3.86
N GLY A 60 3.01 3.27 3.91
CA GLY A 60 1.92 4.13 3.43
C GLY A 60 1.66 3.96 1.92
N ALA A 61 2.72 3.89 1.12
CA ALA A 61 2.61 3.62 -0.31
C ALA A 61 2.03 2.21 -0.58
N GLY A 62 2.43 1.22 0.20
CA GLY A 62 1.87 -0.13 0.15
C GLY A 62 0.39 -0.16 0.52
N ALA A 63 -0.01 0.61 1.52
CA ALA A 63 -1.42 0.78 1.90
C ALA A 63 -2.26 1.37 0.77
N ALA A 64 -1.77 2.42 0.11
CA ALA A 64 -2.43 3.02 -1.05
C ALA A 64 -2.55 2.01 -2.20
N GLY A 65 -1.50 1.20 -2.44
CA GLY A 65 -1.52 0.12 -3.42
C GLY A 65 -2.56 -0.96 -3.12
N CYS A 66 -2.69 -1.33 -1.85
CA CYS A 66 -3.69 -2.30 -1.37
C CYS A 66 -5.12 -1.78 -1.56
N LEU A 67 -5.40 -0.54 -1.17
CA LEU A 67 -6.71 0.10 -1.33
C LEU A 67 -7.08 0.27 -2.81
N ASN A 68 -6.11 0.61 -3.66
CA ASN A 68 -6.32 0.63 -5.11
C ASN A 68 -6.71 -0.76 -5.65
N MET A 69 -6.02 -1.81 -5.23
CA MET A 69 -6.31 -3.17 -5.66
C MET A 69 -7.67 -3.67 -5.16
N TRP A 70 -8.06 -3.26 -3.94
CA TRP A 70 -9.40 -3.51 -3.41
C TRP A 70 -10.48 -2.86 -4.27
N TYR A 71 -10.29 -1.60 -4.65
CA TYR A 71 -11.27 -0.85 -5.45
C TYR A 71 -11.40 -1.42 -6.87
N GLU A 72 -10.28 -1.78 -7.51
CA GLU A 72 -10.22 -2.29 -8.87
C GLU A 72 -10.46 -3.80 -9.00
N SER A 73 -10.76 -4.49 -7.93
CA SER A 73 -10.85 -5.96 -7.91
C SER A 73 -11.82 -6.53 -8.96
N ASP A 74 -12.89 -5.81 -9.30
CA ASP A 74 -13.86 -6.22 -10.31
C ASP A 74 -13.27 -6.12 -11.72
N LEU A 75 -12.56 -5.03 -12.02
CA LEU A 75 -11.85 -4.83 -13.28
C LEU A 75 -10.65 -5.78 -13.41
N ASP A 76 -9.94 -6.02 -12.33
CA ASP A 76 -8.80 -6.93 -12.28
C ASP A 76 -9.20 -8.37 -12.62
N ALA A 77 -10.41 -8.78 -12.27
CA ALA A 77 -10.94 -10.11 -12.60
C ALA A 77 -11.20 -10.29 -14.11
N LEU A 78 -11.46 -9.21 -14.84
CA LEU A 78 -11.74 -9.23 -16.28
C LEU A 78 -10.48 -9.13 -17.14
N MET A 79 -9.39 -8.62 -16.59
CA MET A 79 -8.15 -8.39 -17.35
C MET A 79 -7.20 -9.59 -17.25
N THR A 80 -6.72 -10.09 -18.37
CA THR A 80 -5.77 -11.23 -18.43
C THR A 80 -4.49 -11.00 -17.64
N ARG A 81 -4.01 -9.75 -17.57
CA ARG A 81 -2.79 -9.37 -16.83
C ARG A 81 -2.97 -9.37 -15.31
N THR A 82 -4.17 -9.14 -14.83
CA THR A 82 -4.46 -8.86 -13.41
C THR A 82 -5.38 -9.88 -12.74
N CYS A 83 -5.98 -10.80 -13.50
CA CYS A 83 -6.87 -11.84 -12.97
C CYS A 83 -6.20 -12.79 -11.97
N LEU A 84 -4.86 -12.86 -11.98
CA LEU A 84 -4.07 -13.69 -11.05
C LEU A 84 -3.73 -12.97 -9.74
N ARG A 85 -4.18 -11.73 -9.53
CA ARG A 85 -3.99 -11.00 -8.27
C ARG A 85 -4.71 -11.68 -7.10
N PRO A 86 -4.26 -11.44 -5.85
CA PRO A 86 -4.79 -12.14 -4.67
C PRO A 86 -6.31 -12.00 -4.45
N ILE A 87 -6.91 -10.86 -4.79
CA ILE A 87 -8.35 -10.64 -4.60
C ILE A 87 -9.17 -11.36 -5.70
N PRO A 88 -8.90 -11.19 -7.01
CA PRO A 88 -9.60 -11.93 -8.06
C PRO A 88 -9.50 -13.44 -7.93
N THR A 89 -8.33 -13.96 -7.50
CA THR A 89 -8.14 -15.40 -7.30
C THR A 89 -8.84 -15.96 -6.06
N GLY A 90 -9.38 -15.09 -5.19
CA GLY A 90 -10.05 -15.49 -3.95
C GLY A 90 -9.09 -15.91 -2.83
N LYS A 91 -7.78 -15.65 -2.97
CA LYS A 91 -6.80 -15.88 -1.90
C LYS A 91 -7.00 -14.95 -0.72
N ILE A 92 -7.41 -13.71 -0.99
CA ILE A 92 -7.76 -12.73 0.04
C ILE A 92 -9.17 -12.23 -0.25
N ASN A 93 -10.00 -12.17 0.79
CA ASN A 93 -11.32 -11.59 0.68
C ASN A 93 -11.25 -10.07 0.49
N ARG A 94 -12.18 -9.51 -0.28
CA ARG A 94 -12.28 -8.06 -0.51
C ARG A 94 -12.35 -7.26 0.80
N ARG A 95 -13.06 -7.77 1.83
CA ARG A 95 -13.11 -7.17 3.17
C ARG A 95 -11.76 -7.17 3.87
N GLN A 96 -11.03 -8.28 3.81
CA GLN A 96 -9.69 -8.39 4.41
C GLN A 96 -8.71 -7.40 3.78
N ALA A 97 -8.73 -7.27 2.46
CA ALA A 97 -7.90 -6.30 1.73
C ALA A 97 -8.23 -4.85 2.14
N LEU A 98 -9.51 -4.51 2.28
CA LEU A 98 -9.94 -3.18 2.72
C LEU A 98 -9.45 -2.88 4.13
N ILE A 99 -9.72 -3.78 5.08
CA ILE A 99 -9.32 -3.61 6.49
C ILE A 99 -7.79 -3.50 6.58
N PHE A 100 -7.06 -4.37 5.91
CA PHE A 100 -5.60 -4.33 5.88
C PHE A 100 -5.07 -3.00 5.32
N GLY A 101 -5.61 -2.51 4.21
CA GLY A 101 -5.23 -1.24 3.61
C GLY A 101 -5.52 -0.04 4.51
N ILE A 102 -6.68 0.00 5.16
CA ILE A 102 -7.05 1.08 6.11
C ILE A 102 -6.15 1.05 7.34
N VAL A 103 -5.99 -0.10 7.97
CA VAL A 103 -5.14 -0.25 9.17
C VAL A 103 -3.70 0.16 8.86
N LEU A 104 -3.15 -0.32 7.74
CA LEU A 104 -1.79 0.02 7.32
C LEU A 104 -1.64 1.52 7.03
N SER A 105 -2.64 2.17 6.43
CA SER A 105 -2.65 3.63 6.20
C SER A 105 -2.62 4.40 7.50
N VAL A 106 -3.49 4.06 8.45
CA VAL A 106 -3.57 4.73 9.75
C VAL A 106 -2.27 4.55 10.53
N VAL A 107 -1.78 3.31 10.61
CA VAL A 107 -0.54 3.00 11.34
C VAL A 107 0.64 3.77 10.73
N SER A 108 0.81 3.77 9.41
CA SER A 108 1.91 4.48 8.76
C SER A 108 1.87 6.00 8.97
N VAL A 109 0.70 6.62 8.86
CA VAL A 109 0.52 8.07 9.05
C VAL A 109 0.75 8.47 10.50
N VAL A 110 0.16 7.75 11.46
CA VAL A 110 0.32 8.03 12.90
C VAL A 110 1.76 7.83 13.33
N ALA A 111 2.38 6.73 12.93
CA ALA A 111 3.78 6.47 13.25
C ALA A 111 4.71 7.52 12.62
N LEU A 112 4.47 7.92 11.38
CA LEU A 112 5.27 8.96 10.72
C LEU A 112 5.13 10.31 11.46
N ASN A 113 3.93 10.65 11.93
CA ASN A 113 3.73 11.86 12.74
C ASN A 113 4.50 11.80 14.07
N TYR A 114 4.58 10.62 14.69
CA TYR A 114 5.26 10.44 15.97
C TYR A 114 6.79 10.49 15.83
N PHE A 115 7.34 9.80 14.82
CA PHE A 115 8.79 9.64 14.64
C PHE A 115 9.45 10.77 13.84
N THR A 116 8.69 11.52 13.04
CA THR A 116 9.24 12.60 12.22
C THR A 116 8.58 13.94 12.55
N ASN A 117 7.55 14.31 11.81
CA ASN A 117 6.83 15.56 12.03
C ASN A 117 5.42 15.52 11.40
N PHE A 118 4.58 16.46 11.84
CA PHE A 118 3.22 16.60 11.35
C PHE A 118 3.14 16.88 9.84
N LEU A 119 4.09 17.62 9.29
CA LEU A 119 4.10 17.96 7.86
C LEU A 119 4.30 16.71 7.01
N SER A 120 5.26 15.86 7.35
CA SER A 120 5.52 14.61 6.63
C SER A 120 4.32 13.65 6.69
N ALA A 121 3.69 13.54 7.86
CA ALA A 121 2.50 12.72 8.06
C ALA A 121 1.30 13.24 7.23
N SER A 122 1.08 14.54 7.21
CA SER A 122 -0.01 15.15 6.43
C SER A 122 0.22 15.03 4.92
N LEU A 123 1.46 15.14 4.45
CA LEU A 123 1.81 14.88 3.05
C LEU A 123 1.61 13.42 2.66
N LEU A 124 1.96 12.48 3.53
CA LEU A 124 1.70 11.06 3.30
C LEU A 124 0.20 10.78 3.22
N LEU A 125 -0.58 11.30 4.16
CA LEU A 125 -2.03 11.17 4.18
C LEU A 125 -2.65 11.77 2.90
N PHE A 126 -2.22 12.97 2.52
CA PHE A 126 -2.67 13.62 1.29
C PHE A 126 -2.33 12.77 0.06
N THR A 127 -1.15 12.21 -0.02
CA THR A 127 -0.72 11.35 -1.14
C THR A 127 -1.56 10.08 -1.25
N ILE A 128 -1.84 9.41 -0.12
CA ILE A 128 -2.69 8.22 -0.08
C ILE A 128 -4.10 8.59 -0.58
N PHE A 129 -4.65 9.70 -0.09
CA PHE A 129 -5.97 10.18 -0.45
C PHE A 129 -6.06 10.57 -1.94
N PHE A 130 -5.09 11.35 -2.42
CA PHE A 130 -4.98 11.77 -3.81
C PHE A 130 -4.90 10.57 -4.77
N TYR A 131 -4.04 9.60 -4.43
CA TYR A 131 -3.90 8.39 -5.24
C TYR A 131 -5.20 7.58 -5.29
N LEU A 132 -5.88 7.43 -4.17
CA LEU A 132 -7.11 6.65 -4.11
C LEU A 132 -8.28 7.37 -4.80
N PHE A 133 -8.53 8.63 -4.46
CA PHE A 133 -9.71 9.35 -4.94
C PHE A 133 -9.52 9.95 -6.33
N ILE A 134 -8.42 10.65 -6.58
CA ILE A 134 -8.22 11.34 -7.86
C ILE A 134 -7.73 10.38 -8.93
N TYR A 135 -6.67 9.62 -8.65
CA TYR A 135 -6.10 8.73 -9.64
C TYR A 135 -6.98 7.49 -9.87
N THR A 136 -7.40 6.79 -8.81
CA THR A 136 -8.08 5.50 -8.93
C THR A 136 -9.56 5.66 -9.28
N ILE A 137 -10.27 6.59 -8.63
CA ILE A 137 -11.71 6.75 -8.80
C ILE A 137 -12.04 7.67 -9.97
N TRP A 138 -11.37 8.80 -10.09
CA TRP A 138 -11.74 9.81 -11.08
C TRP A 138 -11.03 9.65 -12.42
N LEU A 139 -9.68 9.56 -12.45
CA LEU A 139 -8.93 9.56 -13.71
C LEU A 139 -8.91 8.22 -14.43
N LYS A 140 -9.11 7.11 -13.73
CA LYS A 140 -8.96 5.77 -14.31
C LYS A 140 -10.29 5.13 -14.73
N ARG A 141 -11.43 5.77 -14.47
CA ARG A 141 -12.77 5.33 -14.92
C ARG A 141 -13.36 6.22 -15.97
#